data_470c466f3669b1f844f3fc4c95967b63
#
_entry.id   470c466f3669b1f844f3fc4c95967b63
#
_cell.length_a   1.000
_cell.length_b   1.000
_cell.length_c   1.000
_cell.angle_alpha   90.00
_cell.angle_beta   90.00
_cell.angle_gamma   90.00
#
_symmetry.space_group_name_H-M   'P 1'
#
loop_
_entity.id
_entity.type
_entity.pdbx_description
1 polymer ?
#
loop_
_entity_poly.entity_id
_entity_poly.type
_entity_poly.pdbx_seq_one_letter_code
_entity_poly.pdbx_strand_id
1 'polypeptide(L)'
;MNILKNSIILSLTICISLVSINLKAQYKEIPLENLACWSNTYGFNMSPNGTYLAILTSPKENKCDIHDVKSEYVEKESRYRGLTIIDLSDMSRRVLFSGNPGDGISMFDWVSDERFVFMPQAFEQVGRNMNALQVFAMNADGSKKRSLLEYNFGAEGLRGFEVYNMNLENEDEVFVYWNNRRSRVSDYYKLNIRTGVPKLLARGPDIDSYEVIYGSVEDDEGYPVGVLTDVGIERVMYTYDKKTKKWSEHYRYTCQDPSFVPVALAGDGKWLVSGSKFDSSGNIIEDNDTNALYLYDPATKEFSEKLYEDGTYDVGGFTGGCRPGGSISANVNKKTNKLRSLTYAADKPVTIYFDDESNAVNDEVDDEDKEGFSSRQLIESLQSLFPNDWVRVTTSDQNNTKGVFLVYNSNNPGDYYYFDLLKGQVFMLHQNNPWLDRSNLSKKEVV
;
A
#
# COMPACT_ATOMS: atom_id res chain seq x y z
N MET A 1 -30.56 30.81 63.81
CA MET A 1 -30.12 29.56 63.15
C MET A 1 -30.26 29.57 61.63
N ASN A 2 -31.20 30.30 61.04
CA ASN A 2 -31.39 30.34 59.57
C ASN A 2 -30.40 31.26 58.84
N ILE A 3 -29.90 32.32 59.46
CA ILE A 3 -28.95 33.26 58.84
C ILE A 3 -27.57 32.59 58.58
N LEU A 4 -27.10 31.78 59.52
CA LEU A 4 -25.80 31.07 59.38
C LEU A 4 -25.83 30.01 58.26
N LYS A 5 -26.97 29.29 58.12
CA LYS A 5 -27.13 28.31 57.03
C LYS A 5 -27.12 28.95 55.65
N ASN A 6 -27.76 30.10 55.47
CA ASN A 6 -27.80 30.79 54.19
C ASN A 6 -26.44 31.38 53.81
N SER A 7 -25.63 31.85 54.80
CA SER A 7 -24.26 32.34 54.52
C SER A 7 -23.31 31.21 54.12
N ILE A 8 -23.44 30.02 54.72
CA ILE A 8 -22.61 28.85 54.33
C ILE A 8 -22.96 28.36 52.92
N ILE A 9 -24.24 28.31 52.58
CA ILE A 9 -24.68 27.91 51.22
C ILE A 9 -24.20 28.92 50.16
N LEU A 10 -24.31 30.22 50.44
CA LEU A 10 -23.85 31.27 49.54
C LEU A 10 -22.33 31.21 49.34
N SER A 11 -21.52 30.99 50.39
CA SER A 11 -20.08 30.82 50.31
C SER A 11 -19.68 29.57 49.53
N LEU A 12 -20.40 28.45 49.69
CA LEU A 12 -20.12 27.22 48.95
C LEU A 12 -20.43 27.37 47.46
N THR A 13 -21.53 28.08 47.12
CA THR A 13 -21.91 28.34 45.74
C THR A 13 -20.90 29.27 45.01
N ILE A 14 -20.38 30.27 45.71
CA ILE A 14 -19.35 31.17 45.18
C ILE A 14 -18.01 30.43 44.99
N CYS A 15 -17.63 29.54 45.93
CA CYS A 15 -16.41 28.73 45.74
C CYS A 15 -16.53 27.74 44.57
N ILE A 16 -17.69 27.12 44.35
CA ILE A 16 -17.93 26.21 43.22
C ILE A 16 -17.91 26.98 41.90
N SER A 17 -18.49 28.20 41.84
CA SER A 17 -18.43 29.02 40.64
C SER A 17 -17.04 29.58 40.31
N LEU A 18 -16.20 29.83 41.34
CA LEU A 18 -14.82 30.25 41.14
C LEU A 18 -13.90 29.10 40.73
N VAL A 19 -14.17 27.86 41.10
CA VAL A 19 -13.44 26.67 40.65
C VAL A 19 -13.83 26.32 39.22
N SER A 20 -15.07 26.58 38.78
CA SER A 20 -15.50 26.31 37.42
C SER A 20 -14.91 27.30 36.37
N ILE A 21 -14.42 28.44 36.82
CA ILE A 21 -13.86 29.46 35.89
C ILE A 21 -12.39 29.14 35.51
N ASN A 22 -11.71 28.30 36.30
CA ASN A 22 -10.30 27.95 36.01
C ASN A 22 -10.10 26.61 35.30
N LEU A 23 -11.16 25.90 34.92
CA LEU A 23 -11.12 24.72 34.07
C LEU A 23 -11.37 25.05 32.60
N LYS A 24 -10.85 26.19 32.12
CA LYS A 24 -10.52 26.24 30.71
C LYS A 24 -9.32 25.34 30.54
N ALA A 25 -9.56 24.13 30.01
CA ALA A 25 -8.49 23.35 29.43
C ALA A 25 -7.74 24.33 28.52
N GLN A 26 -6.53 24.71 28.90
CA GLN A 26 -5.65 25.48 28.04
C GLN A 26 -5.24 24.53 26.92
N TYR A 27 -6.09 24.41 25.89
CA TYR A 27 -5.66 23.82 24.65
C TYR A 27 -4.52 24.69 24.14
N LYS A 28 -3.31 24.17 24.25
CA LYS A 28 -2.17 24.81 23.64
C LYS A 28 -2.38 24.64 22.15
N GLU A 29 -2.63 25.74 21.45
CA GLU A 29 -2.77 25.73 20.00
C GLU A 29 -1.53 25.07 19.39
N ILE A 30 -1.72 24.04 18.59
CA ILE A 30 -0.64 23.44 17.82
C ILE A 30 -0.43 24.38 16.62
N PRO A 31 0.78 24.96 16.47
CA PRO A 31 1.07 25.79 15.32
C PRO A 31 0.78 25.02 14.03
N LEU A 32 0.08 25.66 13.07
CA LEU A 32 -0.29 25.03 11.79
C LEU A 32 0.93 24.44 11.07
N GLU A 33 2.02 25.10 11.24
CA GLU A 33 3.33 24.73 10.78
C GLU A 33 3.74 23.32 11.23
N ASN A 34 3.55 23.02 12.50
CA ASN A 34 3.88 21.70 13.04
C ASN A 34 3.04 20.59 12.43
N LEU A 35 1.81 20.90 11.99
CA LEU A 35 0.95 19.94 11.28
C LEU A 35 1.36 19.75 9.83
N ALA A 36 1.99 20.76 9.22
CA ALA A 36 2.46 20.71 7.83
C ALA A 36 3.85 20.06 7.67
N CYS A 37 4.53 19.76 8.78
CA CYS A 37 5.84 19.11 8.76
C CYS A 37 5.72 17.62 8.42
N TRP A 38 6.70 17.13 7.66
CA TRP A 38 6.73 15.74 7.19
C TRP A 38 7.80 14.95 7.94
N SER A 39 7.54 13.68 8.15
CA SER A 39 8.56 12.77 8.67
C SER A 39 9.74 12.66 7.70
N ASN A 40 10.95 12.52 8.23
CA ASN A 40 12.15 12.25 7.44
C ASN A 40 12.27 10.77 7.03
N THR A 41 11.38 9.91 7.50
CA THR A 41 11.32 8.50 7.14
C THR A 41 10.10 8.25 6.26
N TYR A 42 10.33 7.74 5.05
CA TYR A 42 9.27 7.46 4.06
C TYR A 42 8.76 6.03 4.11
N GLY A 43 9.56 5.12 4.64
CA GLY A 43 9.13 3.73 4.74
C GLY A 43 10.23 2.77 5.13
N PHE A 44 9.79 1.58 5.43
CA PHE A 44 10.58 0.42 5.75
C PHE A 44 10.21 -0.70 4.79
N ASN A 45 11.19 -1.51 4.39
CA ASN A 45 10.96 -2.66 3.53
C ASN A 45 11.87 -3.81 3.93
N MET A 46 11.27 -4.93 4.31
CA MET A 46 11.97 -6.14 4.74
C MET A 46 12.34 -6.99 3.53
N SER A 47 13.54 -7.56 3.53
CA SER A 47 13.89 -8.57 2.52
C SER A 47 13.07 -9.86 2.72
N PRO A 48 12.85 -10.68 1.67
CA PRO A 48 11.95 -11.82 1.72
C PRO A 48 12.22 -12.80 2.88
N ASN A 49 13.48 -13.11 3.19
CA ASN A 49 13.83 -14.01 4.30
C ASN A 49 14.15 -13.28 5.62
N GLY A 50 13.90 -11.95 5.68
CA GLY A 50 14.14 -11.18 6.89
C GLY A 50 15.61 -11.00 7.27
N THR A 51 16.54 -11.09 6.30
CA THR A 51 17.97 -10.85 6.53
C THR A 51 18.28 -9.35 6.60
N TYR A 52 17.61 -8.56 5.76
CA TYR A 52 17.86 -7.12 5.61
C TYR A 52 16.60 -6.30 5.82
N LEU A 53 16.79 -5.12 6.42
CA LEU A 53 15.77 -4.08 6.51
C LEU A 53 16.24 -2.84 5.74
N ALA A 54 15.50 -2.46 4.72
CA ALA A 54 15.71 -1.21 4.00
C ALA A 54 14.91 -0.08 4.65
N ILE A 55 15.56 1.08 4.82
CA ILE A 55 14.95 2.30 5.31
C ILE A 55 15.09 3.39 4.26
N LEU A 56 13.96 3.94 3.85
CA LEU A 56 13.89 5.09 2.94
C LEU A 56 13.76 6.38 3.75
N THR A 57 14.70 7.28 3.58
CA THR A 57 14.75 8.52 4.36
C THR A 57 14.91 9.76 3.47
N SER A 58 14.54 10.92 4.00
CA SER A 58 14.97 12.21 3.46
C SER A 58 16.31 12.62 4.12
N PRO A 59 17.25 13.21 3.39
CA PRO A 59 18.55 13.58 3.93
C PRO A 59 18.49 14.76 4.91
N LYS A 60 17.44 15.55 4.86
CA LYS A 60 17.26 16.70 5.73
C LYS A 60 16.38 16.37 6.91
N GLU A 61 16.88 16.68 8.10
CA GLU A 61 16.00 16.90 9.25
C GLU A 61 14.93 17.90 8.81
N ASN A 62 13.68 17.47 8.87
CA ASN A 62 12.55 18.35 8.66
C ASN A 62 12.59 19.39 9.78
N LYS A 63 13.23 20.50 9.53
CA LYS A 63 13.14 21.65 10.41
C LYS A 63 11.72 22.18 10.25
N CYS A 64 10.89 21.84 11.22
CA CYS A 64 9.55 22.42 11.34
C CYS A 64 9.60 23.90 11.78
N ASP A 65 10.71 24.55 11.51
CA ASP A 65 10.92 25.98 11.73
C ASP A 65 10.62 26.71 10.42
N ILE A 66 9.37 27.09 10.26
CA ILE A 66 8.80 27.67 9.03
C ILE A 66 9.37 29.04 8.73
N HIS A 67 9.91 29.73 9.72
CA HIS A 67 10.47 31.05 9.50
C HIS A 67 11.67 31.04 8.52
N ASP A 68 12.27 29.87 8.29
CA ASP A 68 13.42 29.69 7.38
C ASP A 68 13.08 28.97 6.06
N VAL A 69 11.85 28.47 5.88
CA VAL A 69 11.51 27.69 4.70
C VAL A 69 10.90 28.58 3.63
N LYS A 70 11.69 29.05 2.69
CA LYS A 70 11.17 29.55 1.41
C LYS A 70 10.49 28.39 0.70
N SER A 71 9.20 28.53 0.39
CA SER A 71 8.34 27.50 -0.20
C SER A 71 8.93 26.81 -1.46
N GLU A 72 9.81 27.48 -2.16
CA GLU A 72 10.54 26.95 -3.32
C GLU A 72 11.59 25.87 -2.98
N TYR A 73 12.08 25.85 -1.74
CA TYR A 73 13.09 24.89 -1.28
C TYR A 73 12.49 23.58 -0.79
N VAL A 74 11.35 23.62 -0.15
CA VAL A 74 10.68 22.42 0.41
C VAL A 74 10.25 21.49 -0.70
N GLU A 75 9.76 22.01 -1.82
CA GLU A 75 9.28 21.19 -2.93
C GLU A 75 10.39 20.47 -3.69
N LYS A 76 11.57 21.06 -3.80
CA LYS A 76 12.70 20.47 -4.52
C LYS A 76 13.50 19.45 -3.69
N GLU A 77 13.62 19.66 -2.39
CA GLU A 77 14.46 18.84 -1.52
C GLU A 77 13.73 17.62 -0.93
N SER A 78 12.41 17.69 -0.79
CA SER A 78 11.59 16.57 -0.30
C SER A 78 11.47 15.40 -1.29
N ARG A 79 11.91 15.58 -2.53
CA ARG A 79 11.86 14.56 -3.59
C ARG A 79 13.00 13.55 -3.55
N TYR A 80 14.07 13.82 -2.80
CA TYR A 80 15.23 12.95 -2.75
C TYR A 80 15.12 11.98 -1.59
N ARG A 81 15.18 10.67 -1.90
CA ARG A 81 15.13 9.60 -0.92
C ARG A 81 16.49 8.96 -0.79
N GLY A 82 16.99 8.91 0.43
CA GLY A 82 18.13 8.09 0.81
C GLY A 82 17.71 6.65 1.02
N LEU A 83 18.66 5.73 0.92
CA LEU A 83 18.49 4.33 1.20
C LEU A 83 19.57 3.86 2.16
N THR A 84 19.13 3.37 3.30
CA THR A 84 19.98 2.69 4.28
C THR A 84 19.54 1.24 4.40
N ILE A 85 20.47 0.31 4.30
CA ILE A 85 20.24 -1.11 4.55
C ILE A 85 20.80 -1.45 5.92
N ILE A 86 20.02 -2.17 6.72
CA ILE A 86 20.44 -2.78 8.00
C ILE A 86 20.52 -4.28 7.79
N ASP A 87 21.66 -4.85 8.11
CA ASP A 87 21.82 -6.31 8.26
C ASP A 87 21.30 -6.69 9.65
N LEU A 88 20.25 -7.49 9.71
CA LEU A 88 19.58 -7.85 10.96
C LEU A 88 20.32 -8.97 11.74
N SER A 89 21.36 -9.57 11.16
CA SER A 89 22.17 -10.57 11.84
C SER A 89 23.13 -9.94 12.86
N ASP A 90 23.67 -8.76 12.54
CA ASP A 90 24.64 -8.04 13.37
C ASP A 90 24.28 -6.58 13.64
N MET A 91 23.12 -6.14 13.12
CA MET A 91 22.62 -4.76 13.20
C MET A 91 23.54 -3.72 12.55
N SER A 92 24.42 -4.13 11.65
CA SER A 92 25.26 -3.23 10.89
C SER A 92 24.46 -2.40 9.90
N ARG A 93 24.85 -1.15 9.70
CA ARG A 93 24.15 -0.20 8.85
C ARG A 93 25.01 0.21 7.67
N ARG A 94 24.41 0.27 6.49
CA ARG A 94 25.06 0.73 5.28
C ARG A 94 24.18 1.74 4.55
N VAL A 95 24.68 2.97 4.42
CA VAL A 95 24.03 3.99 3.59
C VAL A 95 24.46 3.75 2.15
N LEU A 96 23.52 3.39 1.29
CA LEU A 96 23.76 3.15 -0.13
C LEU A 96 23.50 4.41 -0.97
N PHE A 97 22.51 5.21 -0.56
CA PHE A 97 22.20 6.50 -1.14
C PHE A 97 21.93 7.50 -0.03
N SER A 98 22.54 8.66 -0.10
CA SER A 98 22.43 9.69 0.94
C SER A 98 21.11 10.46 0.84
N GLY A 99 20.43 10.42 -0.33
CA GLY A 99 19.27 11.23 -0.63
C GLY A 99 19.58 12.67 -0.98
N ASN A 100 20.85 13.05 -1.07
CA ASN A 100 21.25 14.36 -1.58
C ASN A 100 20.97 14.48 -3.09
N PRO A 101 20.88 15.71 -3.64
CA PRO A 101 20.75 15.89 -5.08
C PRO A 101 21.82 15.12 -5.85
N GLY A 102 21.39 14.18 -6.72
CA GLY A 102 22.26 13.31 -7.50
C GLY A 102 22.66 12.00 -6.84
N ASP A 103 22.29 11.78 -5.60
CA ASP A 103 22.54 10.57 -4.85
C ASP A 103 21.26 10.12 -4.11
N GLY A 104 20.13 10.12 -4.82
CA GLY A 104 18.82 9.70 -4.32
C GLY A 104 18.16 8.67 -5.22
N ILE A 105 17.11 8.06 -4.69
CA ILE A 105 16.27 7.10 -5.41
C ILE A 105 14.80 7.51 -5.42
N SER A 106 14.07 7.08 -6.44
CA SER A 106 12.63 7.30 -6.59
C SER A 106 11.81 6.03 -6.40
N MET A 107 12.41 4.87 -6.61
CA MET A 107 11.78 3.56 -6.45
C MET A 107 12.77 2.57 -5.82
N PHE A 108 12.25 1.67 -5.01
CA PHE A 108 13.00 0.58 -4.39
C PHE A 108 12.06 -0.61 -4.16
N ASP A 109 12.48 -1.81 -4.61
CA ASP A 109 11.80 -3.07 -4.34
C ASP A 109 12.81 -4.20 -4.17
N TRP A 110 12.66 -5.03 -3.13
CA TRP A 110 13.36 -6.28 -3.01
C TRP A 110 12.89 -7.25 -4.10
N VAL A 111 13.83 -7.94 -4.71
CA VAL A 111 13.56 -8.95 -5.75
C VAL A 111 14.10 -10.33 -5.38
N SER A 112 14.95 -10.40 -4.37
CA SER A 112 15.35 -11.59 -3.63
C SER A 112 15.85 -11.15 -2.25
N ASP A 113 16.26 -12.09 -1.41
CA ASP A 113 16.76 -11.76 -0.08
C ASP A 113 18.03 -10.88 -0.11
N GLU A 114 18.87 -11.05 -1.10
CA GLU A 114 20.15 -10.33 -1.20
C GLU A 114 20.11 -9.17 -2.22
N ARG A 115 19.06 -9.08 -3.05
CA ARG A 115 19.09 -8.20 -4.22
C ARG A 115 17.82 -7.38 -4.34
N PHE A 116 17.98 -6.12 -4.77
CA PHE A 116 16.89 -5.21 -5.01
C PHE A 116 17.00 -4.50 -6.36
N VAL A 117 15.88 -4.02 -6.86
CA VAL A 117 15.80 -3.08 -7.98
C VAL A 117 15.53 -1.67 -7.48
N PHE A 118 16.05 -0.68 -8.18
CA PHE A 118 15.83 0.71 -7.85
C PHE A 118 15.91 1.60 -9.08
N MET A 119 15.24 2.74 -9.00
CA MET A 119 15.40 3.84 -9.94
C MET A 119 16.11 5.00 -9.23
N PRO A 120 17.26 5.46 -9.75
CA PRO A 120 17.86 6.68 -9.24
C PRO A 120 16.96 7.86 -9.57
N GLN A 121 16.94 8.83 -8.70
CA GLN A 121 16.24 10.08 -8.98
C GLN A 121 17.01 10.86 -10.04
N ALA A 122 16.36 11.13 -11.16
CA ALA A 122 16.96 11.90 -12.23
C ALA A 122 17.08 13.38 -11.83
N PHE A 123 18.18 14.02 -12.19
CA PHE A 123 18.34 15.45 -12.03
C PHE A 123 17.32 16.22 -12.88
N GLU A 124 16.64 17.18 -12.29
CA GLU A 124 16.06 18.28 -13.05
C GLU A 124 17.20 19.12 -13.62
N GLN A 125 17.58 18.89 -14.85
CA GLN A 125 18.32 19.91 -15.58
C GLN A 125 17.35 21.06 -15.86
N VAL A 126 17.77 22.24 -15.43
CA VAL A 126 17.05 23.50 -15.60
C VAL A 126 16.45 23.60 -17.01
N GLY A 127 15.13 23.54 -17.11
CA GLY A 127 14.34 23.89 -18.28
C GLY A 127 13.84 22.76 -19.17
N ARG A 128 14.09 21.49 -18.87
CA ARG A 128 13.45 20.33 -19.55
C ARG A 128 13.22 19.22 -18.54
N ASN A 129 11.96 18.83 -18.39
CA ASN A 129 11.58 17.61 -17.66
C ASN A 129 12.09 16.38 -18.41
N MET A 130 13.34 16.02 -18.19
CA MET A 130 13.94 14.81 -18.74
C MET A 130 14.01 13.79 -17.63
N ASN A 131 12.91 13.10 -17.40
CA ASN A 131 12.89 11.89 -16.58
C ASN A 131 13.58 10.77 -17.38
N ALA A 132 14.89 10.69 -17.27
CA ALA A 132 15.61 9.52 -17.74
C ALA A 132 15.33 8.38 -16.77
N LEU A 133 14.36 7.54 -17.07
CA LEU A 133 14.11 6.34 -16.29
C LEU A 133 15.22 5.34 -16.57
N GLN A 134 16.08 5.13 -15.60
CA GLN A 134 17.05 4.05 -15.59
C GLN A 134 16.70 3.12 -14.44
N VAL A 135 16.60 1.84 -14.71
CA VAL A 135 16.36 0.83 -13.68
C VAL A 135 17.62 0.03 -13.48
N PHE A 136 18.01 -0.08 -12.23
CA PHE A 136 19.18 -0.84 -11.82
C PHE A 136 18.79 -1.95 -10.85
N ALA A 137 19.61 -3.00 -10.83
CA ALA A 137 19.63 -3.95 -9.72
C ALA A 137 20.97 -3.85 -8.99
N MET A 138 20.96 -4.14 -7.69
CA MET A 138 22.14 -4.10 -6.83
C MET A 138 21.94 -5.05 -5.64
N ASN A 139 23.04 -5.58 -5.09
CA ASN A 139 22.96 -6.36 -3.87
C ASN A 139 22.82 -5.43 -2.64
N ALA A 140 22.31 -5.98 -1.54
CA ALA A 140 22.16 -5.30 -0.25
C ALA A 140 23.47 -4.68 0.27
N ASP A 141 24.60 -5.27 -0.06
CA ASP A 141 25.93 -4.78 0.27
C ASP A 141 26.45 -3.66 -0.65
N GLY A 142 25.67 -3.24 -1.64
CA GLY A 142 26.06 -2.25 -2.64
C GLY A 142 26.86 -2.81 -3.82
N SER A 143 27.19 -4.10 -3.80
CA SER A 143 27.93 -4.75 -4.88
C SER A 143 27.03 -5.11 -6.06
N LYS A 144 27.68 -5.55 -7.16
CA LYS A 144 27.03 -6.09 -8.37
C LYS A 144 25.94 -5.18 -8.95
N LYS A 145 26.14 -3.85 -8.87
CA LYS A 145 25.26 -2.88 -9.51
C LYS A 145 25.23 -3.14 -11.02
N ARG A 146 24.01 -3.24 -11.56
CA ARG A 146 23.79 -3.47 -12.99
C ARG A 146 22.64 -2.61 -13.49
N SER A 147 22.83 -1.99 -14.66
CA SER A 147 21.74 -1.41 -15.44
C SER A 147 20.88 -2.54 -16.01
N LEU A 148 19.58 -2.49 -15.74
CA LEU A 148 18.60 -3.44 -16.26
C LEU A 148 17.91 -2.90 -17.51
N LEU A 149 17.45 -1.67 -17.42
CA LEU A 149 16.73 -0.99 -18.49
C LEU A 149 17.29 0.42 -18.63
N GLU A 150 17.61 0.79 -19.83
CA GLU A 150 18.10 2.12 -20.17
C GLU A 150 17.11 2.84 -21.07
N TYR A 151 16.93 4.11 -20.79
CA TYR A 151 16.08 4.99 -21.56
C TYR A 151 16.76 5.38 -22.86
N ASN A 152 16.07 5.22 -23.98
CA ASN A 152 16.51 5.75 -25.25
C ASN A 152 15.83 7.11 -25.49
N PHE A 153 16.58 8.21 -25.38
CA PHE A 153 16.11 9.60 -25.44
C PHE A 153 15.32 9.97 -26.71
N GLY A 154 15.28 9.12 -27.72
CA GLY A 154 14.52 9.34 -28.97
C GLY A 154 13.07 8.84 -28.91
N ALA A 155 12.64 8.17 -27.85
CA ALA A 155 11.30 7.64 -27.71
C ALA A 155 10.45 8.59 -26.85
N GLU A 156 9.44 9.19 -27.43
CA GLU A 156 8.39 9.87 -26.66
C GLU A 156 7.73 8.83 -25.74
N GLY A 157 7.93 8.92 -24.42
CA GLY A 157 7.05 8.30 -23.48
C GLY A 157 7.49 7.10 -22.72
N LEU A 158 8.70 7.03 -22.17
CA LEU A 158 8.96 6.16 -21.03
C LEU A 158 8.15 6.64 -19.84
N ARG A 159 7.08 5.92 -19.54
CA ARG A 159 6.10 6.34 -18.54
C ARG A 159 5.68 5.18 -17.66
N GLY A 160 6.61 4.57 -16.98
CA GLY A 160 6.30 3.59 -16.00
C GLY A 160 7.15 2.32 -16.15
N PHE A 161 7.77 2.04 -15.07
CA PHE A 161 8.35 0.75 -14.74
C PHE A 161 7.87 0.45 -13.32
N GLU A 162 7.34 -0.73 -13.14
CA GLU A 162 6.89 -1.20 -11.84
C GLU A 162 7.10 -2.71 -11.74
N VAL A 163 7.62 -3.18 -10.62
CA VAL A 163 7.64 -4.60 -10.29
C VAL A 163 6.29 -4.94 -9.68
N TYR A 164 5.50 -5.77 -10.33
CA TYR A 164 4.19 -6.13 -9.82
C TYR A 164 4.18 -7.50 -9.12
N ASN A 165 5.16 -8.37 -9.42
CA ASN A 165 5.31 -9.62 -8.69
C ASN A 165 6.74 -10.16 -8.78
N MET A 166 7.12 -10.99 -7.82
CA MET A 166 8.34 -11.79 -7.85
C MET A 166 8.05 -13.13 -8.51
N ASN A 167 9.04 -13.69 -9.22
CA ASN A 167 8.93 -15.04 -9.73
C ASN A 167 9.37 -16.04 -8.64
N LEU A 168 8.41 -16.67 -7.99
CA LEU A 168 8.69 -17.63 -6.90
C LEU A 168 9.46 -18.87 -7.37
N GLU A 169 9.38 -19.21 -8.66
CA GLU A 169 10.12 -20.34 -9.24
C GLU A 169 11.58 -20.00 -9.57
N ASN A 170 11.89 -18.70 -9.72
CA ASN A 170 13.23 -18.26 -10.11
C ASN A 170 13.54 -16.88 -9.51
N GLU A 171 14.32 -16.83 -8.46
CA GLU A 171 14.75 -15.61 -7.77
C GLU A 171 15.52 -14.60 -8.65
N ASP A 172 16.00 -15.03 -9.81
CA ASP A 172 16.69 -14.17 -10.77
C ASP A 172 15.73 -13.42 -11.71
N GLU A 173 14.43 -13.67 -11.62
CA GLU A 173 13.42 -13.11 -12.48
C GLU A 173 12.32 -12.42 -11.69
N VAL A 174 11.84 -11.30 -12.21
CA VAL A 174 10.69 -10.55 -11.68
C VAL A 174 9.69 -10.26 -12.79
N PHE A 175 8.43 -10.08 -12.43
CA PHE A 175 7.39 -9.63 -13.33
C PHE A 175 7.25 -8.13 -13.25
N VAL A 176 7.29 -7.46 -14.41
CA VAL A 176 7.30 -6.01 -14.48
C VAL A 176 6.32 -5.46 -15.52
N TYR A 177 5.69 -4.35 -15.17
CA TYR A 177 5.09 -3.46 -16.17
C TYR A 177 6.18 -2.57 -16.72
N TRP A 178 6.26 -2.49 -18.03
CA TRP A 178 7.20 -1.60 -18.68
C TRP A 178 6.64 -1.04 -19.98
N ASN A 179 6.58 0.27 -20.08
CA ASN A 179 6.19 0.93 -21.30
C ASN A 179 7.41 1.18 -22.17
N ASN A 180 7.74 0.20 -23.02
CA ASN A 180 8.83 0.27 -23.99
C ASN A 180 8.36 0.65 -25.40
N ARG A 181 7.07 0.85 -25.59
CA ARG A 181 6.47 1.29 -26.85
C ARG A 181 6.07 2.76 -26.75
N ARG A 182 5.77 3.38 -27.91
CA ARG A 182 5.12 4.71 -27.96
C ARG A 182 3.64 4.67 -27.53
N SER A 183 3.29 3.74 -26.66
CA SER A 183 1.94 3.56 -26.11
C SER A 183 1.88 4.15 -24.71
N ARG A 184 0.71 4.62 -24.28
CA ARG A 184 0.45 5.01 -22.90
C ARG A 184 0.27 3.81 -21.98
N VAL A 185 0.15 2.62 -22.55
CA VAL A 185 -0.10 1.37 -21.85
C VAL A 185 1.19 0.59 -21.76
N SER A 186 1.49 0.15 -20.55
CA SER A 186 2.62 -0.73 -20.29
C SER A 186 2.37 -2.14 -20.83
N ASP A 187 3.44 -2.76 -21.24
CA ASP A 187 3.47 -4.18 -21.59
C ASP A 187 3.93 -4.99 -20.37
N TYR A 188 3.66 -6.27 -20.38
CA TYR A 188 3.98 -7.23 -19.31
C TYR A 188 5.25 -7.98 -19.68
N TYR A 189 6.24 -7.94 -18.79
CA TYR A 189 7.52 -8.60 -19.03
C TYR A 189 7.93 -9.45 -17.84
N LYS A 190 8.66 -10.51 -18.13
CA LYS A 190 9.53 -11.19 -17.20
C LYS A 190 10.93 -10.64 -17.39
N LEU A 191 11.54 -10.07 -16.35
CA LEU A 191 12.84 -9.41 -16.41
C LEU A 191 13.84 -10.20 -15.57
N ASN A 192 14.94 -10.62 -16.21
CA ASN A 192 16.05 -11.21 -15.47
C ASN A 192 16.91 -10.11 -14.83
N ILE A 193 16.95 -10.08 -13.51
CA ILE A 193 17.60 -9.04 -12.70
C ILE A 193 19.13 -9.16 -12.65
N ARG A 194 19.70 -10.29 -13.09
CA ARG A 194 21.16 -10.45 -13.20
C ARG A 194 21.67 -10.04 -14.56
N THR A 195 20.93 -10.35 -15.61
CA THR A 195 21.35 -10.09 -16.98
C THR A 195 20.77 -8.83 -17.58
N GLY A 196 19.65 -8.32 -17.04
CA GLY A 196 18.90 -7.20 -17.58
C GLY A 196 18.11 -7.57 -18.86
N VAL A 197 17.94 -8.86 -19.14
CA VAL A 197 17.23 -9.31 -20.36
C VAL A 197 15.74 -9.41 -20.08
N PRO A 198 14.90 -8.56 -20.72
CA PRO A 198 13.46 -8.65 -20.62
C PRO A 198 12.90 -9.69 -21.60
N LYS A 199 11.92 -10.47 -21.15
CA LYS A 199 11.12 -11.36 -21.98
C LYS A 199 9.68 -10.85 -21.99
N LEU A 200 9.19 -10.45 -23.17
CA LEU A 200 7.80 -10.02 -23.33
C LEU A 200 6.85 -11.20 -23.05
N LEU A 201 5.94 -11.03 -22.12
CA LEU A 201 4.85 -11.96 -21.83
C LEU A 201 3.61 -11.61 -22.64
N ALA A 202 3.15 -10.36 -22.49
CA ALA A 202 2.00 -9.85 -23.21
C ALA A 202 2.19 -8.36 -23.52
N ARG A 203 1.63 -7.92 -24.63
CA ARG A 203 1.43 -6.49 -24.89
C ARG A 203 0.21 -6.03 -24.12
N GLY A 204 0.23 -4.80 -23.62
CA GLY A 204 -0.96 -4.16 -23.10
C GLY A 204 -2.06 -4.04 -24.17
N PRO A 205 -3.32 -3.82 -23.76
CA PRO A 205 -4.42 -3.66 -24.71
C PRO A 205 -4.16 -2.45 -25.63
N ASP A 206 -4.71 -2.54 -26.85
CA ASP A 206 -4.69 -1.41 -27.78
C ASP A 206 -5.88 -0.52 -27.47
N ILE A 207 -5.62 0.51 -26.68
CA ILE A 207 -6.61 1.44 -26.18
C ILE A 207 -6.36 2.85 -26.70
N ASP A 208 -7.38 3.68 -26.70
CA ASP A 208 -7.29 5.06 -27.17
C ASP A 208 -6.36 5.92 -26.29
N SER A 209 -5.84 6.99 -26.89
CA SER A 209 -4.84 7.87 -26.28
C SER A 209 -5.30 8.58 -24.99
N TYR A 210 -6.58 8.58 -24.72
CA TYR A 210 -7.20 9.19 -23.54
C TYR A 210 -7.52 8.17 -22.44
N GLU A 211 -7.39 6.88 -22.72
CA GLU A 211 -7.70 5.78 -21.83
C GLU A 211 -6.57 5.52 -20.86
N VAL A 212 -6.90 5.28 -19.60
CA VAL A 212 -5.94 5.03 -18.50
C VAL A 212 -6.26 3.69 -17.84
N ILE A 213 -5.26 2.87 -17.59
CA ILE A 213 -5.41 1.64 -16.81
C ILE A 213 -5.51 1.98 -15.33
N TYR A 214 -6.55 1.47 -14.67
CA TYR A 214 -6.77 1.60 -13.23
C TYR A 214 -6.40 0.37 -12.44
N GLY A 215 -6.49 -0.80 -13.03
CA GLY A 215 -6.19 -2.05 -12.38
C GLY A 215 -5.93 -3.15 -13.37
N SER A 216 -5.13 -4.10 -12.95
CA SER A 216 -4.78 -5.28 -13.72
C SER A 216 -4.82 -6.49 -12.79
N VAL A 217 -5.19 -7.64 -13.35
CA VAL A 217 -5.18 -8.94 -12.68
C VAL A 217 -4.29 -9.85 -13.50
N GLU A 218 -3.31 -10.47 -12.84
CA GLU A 218 -2.32 -11.36 -13.45
C GLU A 218 -2.43 -12.78 -12.89
N ASP A 219 -2.00 -13.75 -13.72
CA ASP A 219 -1.81 -15.12 -13.28
C ASP A 219 -0.44 -15.32 -12.59
N ASP A 220 -0.23 -16.49 -12.01
CA ASP A 220 1.00 -16.82 -11.27
C ASP A 220 2.24 -16.89 -12.19
N GLU A 221 2.05 -16.99 -13.51
CA GLU A 221 3.13 -16.93 -14.50
C GLU A 221 3.41 -15.48 -14.98
N GLY A 222 2.70 -14.49 -14.42
CA GLY A 222 2.83 -13.06 -14.73
C GLY A 222 2.10 -12.61 -15.99
N TYR A 223 1.25 -13.45 -16.60
CA TYR A 223 0.43 -13.00 -17.72
C TYR A 223 -0.79 -12.22 -17.24
N PRO A 224 -1.16 -11.15 -17.94
CA PRO A 224 -2.42 -10.48 -17.64
C PRO A 224 -3.60 -11.41 -17.90
N VAL A 225 -4.61 -11.33 -17.05
CA VAL A 225 -5.89 -12.01 -17.23
C VAL A 225 -6.96 -10.99 -17.57
N GLY A 226 -6.95 -9.84 -16.92
CA GLY A 226 -7.87 -8.76 -17.16
C GLY A 226 -7.29 -7.40 -16.80
N VAL A 227 -7.83 -6.37 -17.44
CA VAL A 227 -7.46 -4.96 -17.21
C VAL A 227 -8.72 -4.12 -17.18
N LEU A 228 -8.80 -3.21 -16.23
CA LEU A 228 -9.83 -2.19 -16.15
C LEU A 228 -9.26 -0.84 -16.60
N THR A 229 -9.93 -0.20 -17.56
CA THR A 229 -9.53 1.09 -18.13
C THR A 229 -10.59 2.16 -17.96
N ASP A 230 -10.19 3.41 -18.13
CA ASP A 230 -11.04 4.60 -18.05
C ASP A 230 -11.04 5.36 -19.37
N VAL A 231 -12.21 5.61 -19.91
CA VAL A 231 -12.44 6.41 -21.13
C VAL A 231 -13.45 7.51 -20.81
N GLY A 232 -12.99 8.61 -20.24
CA GLY A 232 -13.88 9.72 -19.85
C GLY A 232 -14.83 9.32 -18.71
N ILE A 233 -16.12 9.12 -19.02
CA ILE A 233 -17.13 8.66 -18.05
C ILE A 233 -17.38 7.17 -18.10
N GLU A 234 -16.79 6.49 -19.09
CA GLU A 234 -16.93 5.04 -19.27
C GLU A 234 -15.78 4.28 -18.64
N ARG A 235 -16.07 3.08 -18.22
CA ARG A 235 -15.11 2.06 -17.78
C ARG A 235 -15.18 0.90 -18.72
N VAL A 236 -14.02 0.39 -19.11
CA VAL A 236 -13.94 -0.75 -20.02
C VAL A 236 -13.08 -1.82 -19.38
N MET A 237 -13.63 -2.98 -19.28
CA MET A 237 -12.90 -4.17 -18.84
C MET A 237 -12.49 -4.99 -20.05
N TYR A 238 -11.19 -5.27 -20.14
CA TYR A 238 -10.64 -6.15 -21.16
C TYR A 238 -10.17 -7.45 -20.55
N THR A 239 -10.34 -8.54 -21.26
CA THR A 239 -9.75 -9.85 -20.94
C THR A 239 -8.67 -10.22 -21.95
N TYR A 240 -7.63 -10.90 -21.47
CA TYR A 240 -6.54 -11.39 -22.29
C TYR A 240 -6.62 -12.90 -22.48
N ASP A 241 -6.61 -13.33 -23.74
CA ASP A 241 -6.51 -14.75 -24.08
C ASP A 241 -5.02 -15.10 -24.35
N LYS A 242 -4.42 -15.83 -23.42
CA LYS A 242 -3.04 -16.28 -23.46
C LYS A 242 -2.71 -17.16 -24.67
N LYS A 243 -3.69 -17.93 -25.20
CA LYS A 243 -3.51 -18.82 -26.33
C LYS A 243 -3.46 -18.04 -27.65
N THR A 244 -4.40 -17.14 -27.87
CA THR A 244 -4.47 -16.30 -29.06
C THR A 244 -3.64 -15.05 -28.97
N LYS A 245 -3.17 -14.68 -27.75
CA LYS A 245 -2.43 -13.46 -27.44
C LYS A 245 -3.21 -12.20 -27.81
N LYS A 246 -4.51 -12.21 -27.62
CA LYS A 246 -5.41 -11.11 -27.96
C LYS A 246 -6.18 -10.62 -26.76
N TRP A 247 -6.40 -9.33 -26.76
CA TRP A 247 -7.34 -8.67 -25.87
C TRP A 247 -8.73 -8.62 -26.51
N SER A 248 -9.74 -8.72 -25.69
CA SER A 248 -11.14 -8.50 -26.09
C SER A 248 -11.85 -7.67 -25.03
N GLU A 249 -12.68 -6.74 -25.49
CA GLU A 249 -13.59 -6.03 -24.60
C GLU A 249 -14.54 -7.02 -23.97
N HIS A 250 -14.58 -7.02 -22.65
CA HIS A 250 -15.38 -7.95 -21.87
C HIS A 250 -16.65 -7.30 -21.39
N TYR A 251 -16.54 -6.10 -20.82
CA TYR A 251 -17.66 -5.34 -20.28
C TYR A 251 -17.37 -3.84 -20.37
N ARG A 252 -18.40 -3.05 -20.71
CA ARG A 252 -18.34 -1.58 -20.75
C ARG A 252 -19.51 -1.02 -19.96
N TYR A 253 -19.24 -0.06 -19.11
CA TYR A 253 -20.24 0.58 -18.26
C TYR A 253 -19.89 2.04 -17.99
N THR A 254 -20.88 2.81 -17.60
CA THR A 254 -20.69 4.17 -17.09
C THR A 254 -20.69 4.16 -15.57
N CYS A 255 -20.33 5.28 -14.96
CA CYS A 255 -20.35 5.41 -13.51
C CYS A 255 -21.74 5.29 -12.87
N GLN A 256 -22.81 5.38 -13.67
CA GLN A 256 -24.19 5.28 -13.20
C GLN A 256 -24.74 3.86 -13.34
N ASP A 257 -24.03 3.01 -14.06
CA ASP A 257 -24.43 1.63 -14.28
C ASP A 257 -23.96 0.74 -13.13
N PRO A 258 -24.64 -0.39 -12.89
CA PRO A 258 -24.14 -1.44 -12.04
C PRO A 258 -22.76 -1.90 -12.49
N SER A 259 -21.82 -2.00 -11.55
CA SER A 259 -20.42 -2.23 -11.90
C SER A 259 -19.66 -2.96 -10.80
N PHE A 260 -18.52 -3.50 -11.15
CA PHE A 260 -17.59 -4.14 -10.21
C PHE A 260 -16.14 -3.85 -10.57
N VAL A 261 -15.27 -4.01 -9.59
CA VAL A 261 -13.82 -3.88 -9.71
C VAL A 261 -13.20 -5.23 -9.43
N PRO A 262 -12.32 -5.75 -10.31
CA PRO A 262 -11.50 -6.91 -9.98
C PRO A 262 -10.58 -6.61 -8.81
N VAL A 263 -10.54 -7.54 -7.84
CA VAL A 263 -9.72 -7.41 -6.61
C VAL A 263 -8.54 -8.38 -6.66
N ALA A 264 -8.81 -9.64 -7.05
CA ALA A 264 -7.79 -10.68 -7.11
C ALA A 264 -8.21 -11.80 -8.09
N LEU A 265 -7.22 -12.57 -8.55
CA LEU A 265 -7.47 -13.83 -9.24
C LEU A 265 -7.80 -14.92 -8.20
N ALA A 266 -8.91 -15.60 -8.41
CA ALA A 266 -9.31 -16.80 -7.68
C ALA A 266 -8.97 -18.07 -8.49
N GLY A 267 -9.34 -19.25 -7.99
CA GLY A 267 -9.14 -20.50 -8.70
C GLY A 267 -10.03 -20.64 -9.94
N ASP A 268 -9.67 -21.57 -10.81
CA ASP A 268 -10.41 -21.90 -12.03
C ASP A 268 -10.62 -20.70 -12.98
N GLY A 269 -9.71 -19.71 -12.94
CA GLY A 269 -9.80 -18.51 -13.77
C GLY A 269 -10.87 -17.52 -13.36
N LYS A 270 -11.51 -17.71 -12.21
CA LYS A 270 -12.48 -16.78 -11.63
C LYS A 270 -11.77 -15.56 -11.02
N TRP A 271 -12.51 -14.50 -10.90
CA TRP A 271 -12.06 -13.26 -10.27
C TRP A 271 -12.83 -13.03 -8.97
N LEU A 272 -12.12 -12.64 -7.93
CA LEU A 272 -12.74 -11.96 -6.80
C LEU A 272 -13.02 -10.54 -7.24
N VAL A 273 -14.27 -10.11 -7.12
CA VAL A 273 -14.71 -8.78 -7.52
C VAL A 273 -15.46 -8.10 -6.38
N SER A 274 -15.35 -6.77 -6.33
CA SER A 274 -16.10 -5.91 -5.41
C SER A 274 -17.03 -5.00 -6.19
N GLY A 275 -18.30 -4.94 -5.80
CA GLY A 275 -19.30 -4.09 -6.44
C GLY A 275 -20.70 -4.64 -6.36
N SER A 276 -21.49 -4.41 -7.41
CA SER A 276 -22.88 -4.86 -7.53
C SER A 276 -22.98 -6.12 -8.35
N LYS A 277 -23.95 -6.97 -8.02
CA LYS A 277 -24.31 -8.16 -8.80
C LYS A 277 -25.42 -7.83 -9.79
N PHE A 278 -25.22 -8.13 -11.06
CA PHE A 278 -26.17 -7.86 -12.14
C PHE A 278 -26.20 -8.99 -13.16
N ASP A 279 -27.28 -9.06 -13.95
CA ASP A 279 -27.46 -10.02 -15.02
C ASP A 279 -26.76 -9.61 -16.33
N SER A 280 -26.81 -10.48 -17.33
CA SER A 280 -26.24 -10.21 -18.65
C SER A 280 -26.88 -9.02 -19.40
N SER A 281 -28.03 -8.54 -18.95
CA SER A 281 -28.73 -7.36 -19.46
C SER A 281 -28.39 -6.09 -18.70
N GLY A 282 -27.56 -6.18 -17.64
CA GLY A 282 -27.19 -5.07 -16.78
C GLY A 282 -28.19 -4.75 -15.67
N ASN A 283 -29.21 -5.59 -15.43
CA ASN A 283 -30.14 -5.38 -14.33
C ASN A 283 -29.51 -5.85 -13.02
N ILE A 284 -29.64 -5.06 -11.96
CA ILE A 284 -29.23 -5.45 -10.62
C ILE A 284 -30.06 -6.67 -10.18
N ILE A 285 -29.37 -7.77 -9.84
CA ILE A 285 -30.00 -9.00 -9.35
C ILE A 285 -30.14 -8.94 -7.83
N GLU A 286 -29.19 -8.32 -7.16
CA GLU A 286 -29.13 -8.21 -5.73
C GLU A 286 -28.90 -6.74 -5.35
N ASP A 287 -29.92 -6.16 -4.70
CA ASP A 287 -29.90 -4.77 -4.26
C ASP A 287 -29.16 -4.69 -2.92
N ASN A 288 -27.95 -4.19 -2.96
CA ASN A 288 -27.10 -3.97 -1.79
C ASN A 288 -26.96 -2.46 -1.56
N ASP A 289 -27.09 -2.03 -0.32
CA ASP A 289 -26.82 -0.63 0.05
C ASP A 289 -25.32 -0.29 -0.05
N THR A 290 -24.46 -1.31 0.05
CA THR A 290 -23.00 -1.18 0.00
C THR A 290 -22.39 -2.14 -1.03
N ASN A 291 -21.18 -1.83 -1.49
CA ASN A 291 -20.45 -2.75 -2.36
C ASN A 291 -20.13 -4.06 -1.62
N ALA A 292 -20.39 -5.18 -2.26
CA ALA A 292 -20.15 -6.51 -1.73
C ALA A 292 -19.09 -7.28 -2.53
N LEU A 293 -18.61 -8.39 -1.99
CA LEU A 293 -17.66 -9.28 -2.65
C LEU A 293 -18.36 -10.49 -3.27
N TYR A 294 -17.95 -10.81 -4.49
CA TYR A 294 -18.42 -11.96 -5.26
C TYR A 294 -17.24 -12.65 -5.96
N LEU A 295 -17.42 -13.92 -6.31
CA LEU A 295 -16.64 -14.50 -7.39
C LEU A 295 -17.37 -14.23 -8.71
N TYR A 296 -16.59 -13.87 -9.71
CA TYR A 296 -17.08 -13.64 -11.06
C TYR A 296 -16.35 -14.55 -12.04
N ASP A 297 -17.09 -15.25 -12.86
CA ASP A 297 -16.54 -16.09 -13.94
C ASP A 297 -16.55 -15.28 -15.23
N PRO A 298 -15.37 -14.83 -15.74
CA PRO A 298 -15.32 -14.07 -16.96
C PRO A 298 -15.68 -14.87 -18.21
N ALA A 299 -15.66 -16.22 -18.16
CA ALA A 299 -16.01 -17.07 -19.29
C ALA A 299 -17.53 -17.17 -19.48
N THR A 300 -18.28 -17.30 -18.40
CA THR A 300 -19.76 -17.37 -18.42
C THR A 300 -20.43 -16.02 -18.18
N LYS A 301 -19.69 -15.04 -17.68
CA LYS A 301 -20.18 -13.73 -17.21
C LYS A 301 -21.18 -13.85 -16.03
N GLU A 302 -20.99 -14.84 -15.19
CA GLU A 302 -21.86 -15.12 -14.05
C GLU A 302 -21.18 -14.79 -12.72
N PHE A 303 -21.98 -14.29 -11.79
CA PHE A 303 -21.57 -14.08 -10.40
C PHE A 303 -21.97 -15.25 -9.53
N SER A 304 -21.14 -15.58 -8.55
CA SER A 304 -21.46 -16.50 -7.47
C SER A 304 -22.52 -15.93 -6.50
N GLU A 305 -22.78 -16.67 -5.44
CA GLU A 305 -23.38 -16.11 -4.24
C GLU A 305 -22.45 -15.06 -3.60
N LYS A 306 -23.05 -14.16 -2.81
CA LYS A 306 -22.31 -13.12 -2.07
C LYS A 306 -21.35 -13.79 -1.10
N LEU A 307 -20.08 -13.40 -1.15
CA LEU A 307 -19.05 -13.88 -0.23
C LEU A 307 -18.99 -13.05 1.05
N TYR A 308 -19.14 -11.73 0.91
CA TYR A 308 -19.09 -10.81 2.03
C TYR A 308 -19.75 -9.47 1.68
N GLU A 309 -20.38 -8.85 2.67
CA GLU A 309 -20.90 -7.48 2.65
C GLU A 309 -20.79 -6.89 4.05
N ASP A 310 -20.44 -5.61 4.14
CA ASP A 310 -20.58 -4.82 5.36
C ASP A 310 -21.85 -3.96 5.23
N GLY A 311 -22.76 -4.06 6.20
CA GLY A 311 -24.03 -3.35 6.15
C GLY A 311 -23.92 -1.82 6.32
N THR A 312 -22.72 -1.28 6.51
CA THR A 312 -22.48 0.14 6.77
C THR A 312 -21.46 0.74 5.81
N TYR A 313 -20.43 -0.02 5.44
CA TYR A 313 -19.30 0.47 4.65
C TYR A 313 -19.15 -0.29 3.33
N ASP A 314 -18.74 0.44 2.29
CA ASP A 314 -18.37 -0.17 1.02
C ASP A 314 -17.14 -1.07 1.18
N VAL A 315 -17.26 -2.29 0.73
CA VAL A 315 -16.14 -3.24 0.69
C VAL A 315 -15.38 -3.07 -0.63
N GLY A 316 -14.63 -2.00 -0.75
CA GLY A 316 -14.00 -1.64 -2.02
C GLY A 316 -15.00 -1.08 -3.05
N GLY A 317 -14.89 -1.53 -4.30
CA GLY A 317 -15.78 -1.09 -5.38
C GLY A 317 -15.47 0.32 -5.88
N PHE A 318 -16.48 1.00 -6.39
CA PHE A 318 -16.40 2.40 -6.81
C PHE A 318 -17.11 3.30 -5.80
N THR A 319 -16.43 4.35 -5.37
CA THR A 319 -17.06 5.45 -4.63
C THR A 319 -17.67 6.46 -5.59
N GLY A 320 -18.53 7.33 -5.08
CA GLY A 320 -19.16 8.38 -5.86
C GLY A 320 -18.15 9.16 -6.71
N GLY A 321 -18.47 9.33 -8.01
CA GLY A 321 -17.59 9.97 -8.99
C GLY A 321 -16.73 9.03 -9.82
N CYS A 322 -17.04 7.75 -9.87
CA CYS A 322 -16.45 6.75 -10.76
C CYS A 322 -14.97 6.45 -10.49
N ARG A 323 -14.50 6.73 -9.33
CA ARG A 323 -13.16 6.33 -8.91
C ARG A 323 -13.25 5.02 -8.14
N PRO A 324 -12.28 4.09 -8.32
CA PRO A 324 -12.19 2.94 -7.46
C PRO A 324 -12.26 3.42 -6.01
N GLY A 325 -13.23 2.90 -5.27
CA GLY A 325 -13.41 3.21 -3.86
C GLY A 325 -12.33 2.58 -3.03
N GLY A 326 -12.22 2.99 -1.82
CA GLY A 326 -11.28 2.62 -0.78
C GLY A 326 -10.31 1.47 -1.03
N SER A 327 -9.20 1.51 -0.34
CA SER A 327 -8.20 0.45 -0.37
C SER A 327 -8.84 -0.87 0.08
N ILE A 328 -8.84 -1.87 -0.78
CA ILE A 328 -9.26 -3.24 -0.48
C ILE A 328 -8.10 -4.20 -0.76
N SER A 329 -7.90 -5.15 0.14
CA SER A 329 -6.98 -6.27 -0.05
C SER A 329 -7.68 -7.54 0.39
N ALA A 330 -7.67 -8.55 -0.43
CA ALA A 330 -8.30 -9.83 -0.12
C ALA A 330 -7.40 -10.98 -0.50
N ASN A 331 -7.39 -12.01 0.35
CA ASN A 331 -6.69 -13.25 0.10
C ASN A 331 -7.71 -14.36 -0.15
N VAL A 332 -7.58 -15.06 -1.28
CA VAL A 332 -8.47 -16.14 -1.70
C VAL A 332 -7.66 -17.42 -1.81
N ASN A 333 -8.17 -18.50 -1.26
CA ASN A 333 -7.63 -19.82 -1.51
C ASN A 333 -7.98 -20.24 -2.95
N LYS A 334 -6.98 -20.26 -3.84
CA LYS A 334 -7.18 -20.57 -5.26
C LYS A 334 -7.65 -22.02 -5.51
N LYS A 335 -7.42 -22.96 -4.57
CA LYS A 335 -7.88 -24.36 -4.69
C LYS A 335 -9.37 -24.51 -4.36
N THR A 336 -9.83 -23.77 -3.35
CA THR A 336 -11.21 -23.88 -2.84
C THR A 336 -12.12 -22.73 -3.20
N ASN A 337 -11.58 -21.66 -3.75
CA ASN A 337 -12.25 -20.38 -4.03
C ASN A 337 -12.86 -19.71 -2.78
N LYS A 338 -12.41 -20.09 -1.60
CA LYS A 338 -12.85 -19.45 -0.35
C LYS A 338 -12.04 -18.23 -0.01
N LEU A 339 -12.70 -17.23 0.50
CA LEU A 339 -12.06 -16.03 1.04
C LEU A 339 -11.36 -16.39 2.35
N ARG A 340 -10.06 -16.08 2.47
CA ARG A 340 -9.24 -16.30 3.68
C ARG A 340 -9.21 -15.07 4.54
N SER A 341 -8.88 -13.94 3.96
CA SER A 341 -8.87 -12.66 4.67
C SER A 341 -9.32 -11.54 3.75
N LEU A 342 -9.82 -10.51 4.39
CA LEU A 342 -10.29 -9.28 3.75
C LEU A 342 -9.89 -8.09 4.60
N THR A 343 -9.23 -7.11 3.98
CA THR A 343 -8.95 -5.81 4.60
C THR A 343 -9.59 -4.72 3.77
N TYR A 344 -10.37 -3.85 4.38
CA TYR A 344 -11.00 -2.71 3.73
C TYR A 344 -11.02 -1.50 4.66
N ALA A 345 -11.32 -0.33 4.12
CA ALA A 345 -11.40 0.91 4.84
C ALA A 345 -12.84 1.16 5.30
N ALA A 346 -13.02 1.28 6.61
CA ALA A 346 -14.23 1.76 7.28
C ALA A 346 -13.90 3.08 8.01
N ASP A 347 -14.50 3.34 9.17
CA ASP A 347 -14.03 4.39 10.09
C ASP A 347 -12.58 4.16 10.55
N LYS A 348 -12.15 2.92 10.53
CA LYS A 348 -10.78 2.43 10.69
C LYS A 348 -10.52 1.28 9.72
N PRO A 349 -9.27 0.92 9.45
CA PRO A 349 -8.97 -0.29 8.71
C PRO A 349 -9.54 -1.52 9.43
N VAL A 350 -10.35 -2.30 8.72
CA VAL A 350 -10.94 -3.55 9.21
C VAL A 350 -10.29 -4.70 8.49
N THR A 351 -9.80 -5.68 9.24
CA THR A 351 -9.31 -6.95 8.70
C THR A 351 -10.14 -8.08 9.28
N ILE A 352 -10.71 -8.89 8.41
CA ILE A 352 -11.52 -10.06 8.75
C ILE A 352 -10.82 -11.31 8.26
N TYR A 353 -10.80 -12.34 9.07
CA TYR A 353 -10.29 -13.67 8.74
C TYR A 353 -11.46 -14.65 8.75
N PHE A 354 -11.63 -15.39 7.66
CA PHE A 354 -12.83 -16.24 7.44
C PHE A 354 -12.64 -17.70 7.83
N ASP A 355 -11.40 -18.21 7.81
CA ASP A 355 -11.12 -19.62 8.06
C ASP A 355 -10.07 -19.84 9.15
N ASP A 356 -10.24 -20.94 9.90
CA ASP A 356 -9.21 -21.48 10.82
C ASP A 356 -7.98 -22.00 10.05
N GLU A 357 -8.15 -22.33 8.77
CA GLU A 357 -7.07 -22.72 7.84
C GLU A 357 -6.14 -21.55 7.45
N SER A 358 -6.47 -20.31 7.82
CA SER A 358 -5.53 -19.17 7.72
C SER A 358 -4.29 -19.33 8.62
N ASN A 359 -4.25 -20.39 9.41
CA ASN A 359 -3.09 -20.80 10.21
C ASN A 359 -2.02 -21.56 9.40
N ALA A 360 -2.32 -22.00 8.18
CA ALA A 360 -1.33 -22.62 7.32
C ALA A 360 -0.43 -21.51 6.73
N VAL A 361 0.80 -21.49 7.12
CA VAL A 361 1.88 -20.73 6.48
C VAL A 361 1.87 -21.12 5.00
N ASN A 362 1.55 -20.19 4.14
CA ASN A 362 1.51 -20.32 2.67
C ASN A 362 1.33 -21.75 2.13
N ASP A 363 0.10 -22.11 1.69
CA ASP A 363 -0.22 -23.42 1.11
C ASP A 363 0.62 -23.86 -0.11
N GLU A 364 1.58 -23.08 -0.53
CA GLU A 364 2.45 -23.39 -1.68
C GLU A 364 3.72 -24.15 -1.30
N VAL A 365 3.99 -24.32 0.01
CA VAL A 365 5.16 -25.05 0.47
C VAL A 365 4.70 -26.06 1.51
N ASP A 366 4.60 -27.34 1.10
CA ASP A 366 4.49 -28.52 1.97
C ASP A 366 5.78 -28.74 2.83
N ASP A 367 6.38 -27.67 3.34
CA ASP A 367 7.55 -27.71 4.19
C ASP A 367 7.06 -27.65 5.65
N GLU A 368 6.77 -28.81 6.22
CA GLU A 368 6.38 -28.99 7.64
C GLU A 368 7.42 -28.47 8.63
N ASP A 369 8.61 -28.05 8.15
CA ASP A 369 9.75 -27.65 8.98
C ASP A 369 9.97 -26.11 9.05
N LYS A 370 9.13 -25.28 8.41
CA LYS A 370 9.31 -23.81 8.47
C LYS A 370 8.60 -23.20 9.66
N GLU A 371 9.37 -22.73 10.64
CA GLU A 371 8.86 -21.83 11.69
C GLU A 371 8.31 -20.55 11.07
N GLY A 372 7.04 -20.26 11.30
CA GLY A 372 6.38 -19.06 10.81
C GLY A 372 5.04 -18.81 11.48
N PHE A 373 4.47 -17.64 11.23
CA PHE A 373 3.19 -17.21 11.77
C PHE A 373 2.22 -16.88 10.65
N SER A 374 0.96 -17.27 10.80
CA SER A 374 -0.08 -16.77 9.90
C SER A 374 -0.25 -15.25 10.09
N SER A 375 -0.75 -14.56 9.07
CA SER A 375 -1.01 -13.12 9.17
C SER A 375 -1.97 -12.79 10.32
N ARG A 376 -2.91 -13.68 10.64
CA ARG A 376 -3.82 -13.54 11.79
C ARG A 376 -3.07 -13.61 13.11
N GLN A 377 -2.24 -14.65 13.30
CA GLN A 377 -1.43 -14.82 14.53
C GLN A 377 -0.50 -13.62 14.73
N LEU A 378 0.14 -13.14 13.65
CA LEU A 378 0.98 -11.96 13.69
C LEU A 378 0.21 -10.74 14.19
N ILE A 379 -0.91 -10.39 13.52
CA ILE A 379 -1.68 -9.20 13.87
C ILE A 379 -2.26 -9.31 15.29
N GLU A 380 -2.82 -10.45 15.68
CA GLU A 380 -3.37 -10.65 17.03
C GLU A 380 -2.27 -10.52 18.10
N SER A 381 -1.08 -11.06 17.85
CA SER A 381 0.06 -10.93 18.76
C SER A 381 0.49 -9.48 18.92
N LEU A 382 0.67 -8.77 17.82
CA LEU A 382 1.10 -7.36 17.84
C LEU A 382 0.02 -6.44 18.42
N GLN A 383 -1.26 -6.66 18.09
CA GLN A 383 -2.38 -5.88 18.60
C GLN A 383 -2.54 -6.04 20.12
N SER A 384 -2.22 -7.21 20.66
CA SER A 384 -2.27 -7.46 22.11
C SER A 384 -1.31 -6.57 22.90
N LEU A 385 -0.20 -6.14 22.30
CA LEU A 385 0.77 -5.23 22.91
C LEU A 385 0.28 -3.78 22.94
N PHE A 386 -0.67 -3.42 22.06
CA PHE A 386 -1.18 -2.05 21.91
C PHE A 386 -2.72 -2.05 21.86
N PRO A 387 -3.39 -2.39 22.97
CA PRO A 387 -4.85 -2.62 22.97
C PRO A 387 -5.69 -1.36 22.69
N ASN A 388 -5.13 -0.17 22.88
CA ASN A 388 -5.82 1.12 22.70
C ASN A 388 -5.44 1.82 21.37
N ASP A 389 -4.55 1.25 20.59
CA ASP A 389 -4.05 1.80 19.34
C ASP A 389 -4.40 0.85 18.19
N TRP A 390 -4.25 1.34 16.98
CA TRP A 390 -4.35 0.51 15.79
C TRP A 390 -2.96 0.03 15.39
N VAL A 391 -2.89 -1.24 15.03
CA VAL A 391 -1.65 -1.87 14.57
C VAL A 391 -1.78 -2.23 13.10
N ARG A 392 -0.78 -1.86 12.30
CA ARG A 392 -0.68 -2.22 10.89
C ARG A 392 0.72 -2.71 10.58
N VAL A 393 0.88 -3.94 10.17
CA VAL A 393 2.15 -4.44 9.63
C VAL A 393 2.44 -3.71 8.32
N THR A 394 3.59 -3.06 8.23
CA THR A 394 4.01 -2.31 7.04
C THR A 394 4.87 -3.17 6.13
N THR A 395 5.66 -4.06 6.70
CA THR A 395 6.48 -5.03 5.97
C THR A 395 6.84 -6.19 6.90
N SER A 396 6.93 -7.40 6.36
CA SER A 396 7.41 -8.59 7.07
C SER A 396 8.21 -9.47 6.12
N ASP A 397 8.97 -10.40 6.69
CA ASP A 397 9.52 -11.51 5.94
C ASP A 397 8.40 -12.48 5.48
N GLN A 398 8.73 -13.42 4.59
CA GLN A 398 7.76 -14.36 4.02
C GLN A 398 7.08 -15.25 5.07
N ASN A 399 7.74 -15.50 6.19
CA ASN A 399 7.24 -16.34 7.28
C ASN A 399 6.59 -15.55 8.43
N ASN A 400 6.45 -14.24 8.29
CA ASN A 400 5.91 -13.34 9.32
C ASN A 400 6.65 -13.44 10.68
N THR A 401 7.93 -13.78 10.66
CA THR A 401 8.74 -13.92 11.88
C THR A 401 9.35 -12.61 12.31
N LYS A 402 9.68 -11.75 11.35
CA LYS A 402 10.29 -10.43 11.55
C LYS A 402 9.65 -9.39 10.67
N GLY A 403 9.68 -8.15 11.09
CA GLY A 403 9.14 -7.06 10.28
C GLY A 403 9.06 -5.75 10.99
N VAL A 404 8.30 -4.86 10.38
CA VAL A 404 8.00 -3.52 10.91
C VAL A 404 6.50 -3.32 10.92
N PHE A 405 5.99 -2.79 12.00
CA PHE A 405 4.60 -2.40 12.12
C PHE A 405 4.46 -0.96 12.60
N LEU A 406 3.35 -0.36 12.25
CA LEU A 406 2.94 0.98 12.63
C LEU A 406 1.89 0.89 13.72
N VAL A 407 2.11 1.63 14.80
CA VAL A 407 1.12 1.84 15.87
C VAL A 407 0.61 3.27 15.76
N TYR A 408 -0.68 3.45 15.58
CA TYR A 408 -1.28 4.76 15.37
C TYR A 408 -2.72 4.82 15.87
N ASN A 409 -3.22 6.02 16.09
CA ASN A 409 -4.62 6.30 16.37
C ASN A 409 -4.93 7.78 16.04
N SER A 410 -6.11 8.26 16.38
CA SER A 410 -6.52 9.63 16.05
C SER A 410 -5.67 10.74 16.69
N ASN A 411 -5.00 10.46 17.81
CA ASN A 411 -4.09 11.39 18.48
C ASN A 411 -2.62 10.94 18.48
N ASN A 412 -2.31 9.85 17.77
CA ASN A 412 -0.96 9.37 17.52
C ASN A 412 -0.71 9.28 16.02
N PRO A 413 0.08 10.16 15.42
CA PRO A 413 0.37 10.17 13.97
C PRO A 413 1.12 8.94 13.49
N GLY A 414 1.63 8.12 14.41
CA GLY A 414 2.22 6.82 14.14
C GLY A 414 3.63 6.66 14.68
N ASP A 415 3.89 5.49 15.22
CA ASP A 415 5.21 5.04 15.66
C ASP A 415 5.52 3.71 14.99
N TYR A 416 6.70 3.60 14.40
CA TYR A 416 7.17 2.38 13.77
C TYR A 416 7.96 1.53 14.75
N TYR A 417 7.61 0.26 14.83
CA TYR A 417 8.27 -0.73 15.66
C TYR A 417 8.81 -1.86 14.81
N TYR A 418 9.99 -2.34 15.15
CA TYR A 418 10.52 -3.60 14.67
C TYR A 418 10.00 -4.73 15.57
N PHE A 419 9.74 -5.89 15.00
CA PHE A 419 9.46 -7.11 15.71
C PHE A 419 10.32 -8.27 15.20
N ASP A 420 10.69 -9.16 16.12
CA ASP A 420 11.25 -10.49 15.88
C ASP A 420 10.53 -11.45 16.83
N LEU A 421 9.53 -12.15 16.31
CA LEU A 421 8.65 -13.01 17.13
C LEU A 421 9.39 -14.23 17.64
N LEU A 422 10.35 -14.76 16.88
CA LEU A 422 11.14 -15.92 17.30
C LEU A 422 12.03 -15.59 18.50
N LYS A 423 12.49 -14.33 18.59
CA LYS A 423 13.28 -13.83 19.73
C LYS A 423 12.44 -13.17 20.81
N GLY A 424 11.15 -12.99 20.59
CA GLY A 424 10.27 -12.25 21.49
C GLY A 424 10.67 -10.76 21.64
N GLN A 425 11.18 -10.14 20.58
CA GLN A 425 11.70 -8.78 20.60
C GLN A 425 10.75 -7.82 19.87
N VAL A 426 10.43 -6.71 20.53
CA VAL A 426 9.73 -5.57 19.93
C VAL A 426 10.39 -4.30 20.44
N PHE A 427 10.79 -3.40 19.52
CA PHE A 427 11.34 -2.10 19.90
C PHE A 427 11.00 -1.03 18.87
N MET A 428 10.90 0.22 19.34
CA MET A 428 10.59 1.36 18.50
C MET A 428 11.77 1.71 17.58
N LEU A 429 11.49 1.80 16.28
CA LEU A 429 12.45 2.21 15.26
C LEU A 429 12.41 3.71 14.98
N HIS A 430 11.19 4.25 14.88
CA HIS A 430 10.98 5.62 14.45
C HIS A 430 9.65 6.15 14.98
N GLN A 431 9.65 7.40 15.40
CA GLN A 431 8.46 8.13 15.80
C GLN A 431 8.09 9.15 14.71
N ASN A 432 6.89 9.04 14.17
CA ASN A 432 6.39 10.07 13.27
C ASN A 432 6.08 11.35 14.05
N ASN A 433 6.45 12.48 13.47
CA ASN A 433 6.16 13.80 13.98
C ASN A 433 6.51 13.97 15.49
N PRO A 434 7.78 13.70 15.90
CA PRO A 434 8.18 13.76 17.31
C PRO A 434 8.09 15.17 17.92
N TRP A 435 7.94 16.21 17.09
CA TRP A 435 7.73 17.61 17.48
C TRP A 435 6.27 17.91 17.87
N LEU A 436 5.32 17.01 17.58
CA LEU A 436 3.93 17.19 17.99
C LEU A 436 3.74 16.75 19.43
N ASP A 437 3.20 17.64 20.24
CA ASP A 437 2.71 17.28 21.58
C ASP A 437 1.36 16.55 21.43
N ARG A 438 1.39 15.24 21.52
CA ARG A 438 0.24 14.36 21.32
C ARG A 438 -0.88 14.59 22.33
N SER A 439 -0.56 15.16 23.51
CA SER A 439 -1.57 15.49 24.50
C SER A 439 -2.51 16.62 24.07
N ASN A 440 -2.10 17.39 23.05
CA ASN A 440 -2.90 18.47 22.46
C ASN A 440 -3.68 18.02 21.21
N LEU A 441 -3.51 16.76 20.75
CA LEU A 441 -4.28 16.22 19.65
C LEU A 441 -5.62 15.68 20.13
N SER A 442 -6.70 16.06 19.44
CA SER A 442 -8.05 15.58 19.76
C SER A 442 -8.24 14.15 19.26
N LYS A 443 -9.00 13.37 20.05
CA LYS A 443 -9.51 12.08 19.56
C LYS A 443 -10.51 12.35 18.43
N LYS A 444 -10.39 11.62 17.33
CA LYS A 444 -11.38 11.64 16.26
C LYS A 444 -12.61 10.87 16.73
N GLU A 445 -13.76 11.49 16.72
CA GLU A 445 -15.05 10.83 16.83
C GLU A 445 -15.63 10.67 15.42
N VAL A 446 -16.07 9.46 15.12
CA VAL A 446 -16.81 9.21 13.87
C VAL A 446 -18.27 9.46 14.19
N VAL A 447 -18.86 10.42 13.51
CA VAL A 447 -20.24 10.83 13.67
C VAL A 447 -21.08 10.21 12.56
#